data_ad9d96188dc78201d0ba6080aa1c7592
#
_entry.id   ad9d96188dc78201d0ba6080aa1c7592
#
_cell.length_a   1.000
_cell.length_b   1.000
_cell.length_c   1.000
_cell.angle_alpha   90.00
_cell.angle_beta   90.00
_cell.angle_gamma   90.00
#
_symmetry.space_group_name_H-M   'P 1'
#
loop_
_entity.id
_entity.type
_entity.pdbx_description
1 polymer ?
#
loop_
_entity_poly.entity_id
_entity_poly.type
_entity_poly.pdbx_seq_one_letter_code
_entity_poly.pdbx_strand_id
1 'polypeptide(L)'
;MKNKKLLCSVCFLFAFMSALWGQNITVKGNVTSKTDGQPIIGASVVETTSTTNGTITDLDGNFTLTVKQGSELMISYVGFKSARVGAKALLNVILEEDSEMLDEVVVTGYSTQKKADLTGSVAVVSTKTLKTTSDADPMRALQG
;
A
#
# COMPACT_ATOMS: atom_id res chain seq x y z
N MET A 1 -37.60 49.62 21.21
CA MET A 1 -36.61 49.90 20.12
C MET A 1 -35.17 49.44 20.48
N LYS A 2 -34.81 49.23 21.74
CA LYS A 2 -33.48 48.80 22.17
C LYS A 2 -33.15 47.34 21.81
N ASN A 3 -34.15 46.46 21.79
CA ASN A 3 -33.93 45.01 21.54
C ASN A 3 -33.60 44.63 20.11
N LYS A 4 -34.06 45.45 19.11
CA LYS A 4 -33.74 45.20 17.70
C LYS A 4 -32.25 45.42 17.41
N LYS A 5 -31.63 46.41 18.03
CA LYS A 5 -30.18 46.66 17.88
C LYS A 5 -29.34 45.57 18.52
N LEU A 6 -29.81 45.04 19.66
CA LEU A 6 -29.14 43.91 20.33
C LEU A 6 -29.26 42.62 19.50
N LEU A 7 -30.44 42.37 18.92
CA LEU A 7 -30.69 41.21 18.06
C LEU A 7 -29.79 41.26 16.81
N CYS A 8 -29.69 42.42 16.15
CA CYS A 8 -28.80 42.62 15.00
C CYS A 8 -27.34 42.44 15.36
N SER A 9 -26.89 42.87 16.55
CA SER A 9 -25.53 42.69 17.02
C SER A 9 -25.18 41.23 17.25
N VAL A 10 -26.12 40.47 17.85
CA VAL A 10 -25.95 39.03 18.08
C VAL A 10 -25.93 38.24 16.77
N CYS A 11 -26.82 38.57 15.81
CA CYS A 11 -26.80 37.95 14.47
C CYS A 11 -25.51 38.24 13.70
N PHE A 12 -24.96 39.45 13.82
CA PHE A 12 -23.71 39.85 13.19
C PHE A 12 -22.51 39.10 13.80
N LEU A 13 -22.53 38.88 15.13
CA LEU A 13 -21.52 38.08 15.83
C LEU A 13 -21.59 36.59 15.42
N PHE A 14 -22.80 36.07 15.25
CA PHE A 14 -23.02 34.68 14.82
C PHE A 14 -22.61 34.47 13.36
N ALA A 15 -22.85 35.45 12.47
CA ALA A 15 -22.43 35.40 11.07
C ALA A 15 -20.89 35.48 10.91
N PHE A 16 -20.19 36.16 11.82
CA PHE A 16 -18.74 36.22 11.83
C PHE A 16 -18.10 34.89 12.29
N MET A 17 -18.78 34.11 13.11
CA MET A 17 -18.30 32.83 13.63
C MET A 17 -18.36 31.70 12.60
N SER A 18 -19.21 31.81 11.58
CA SER A 18 -19.34 30.80 10.51
C SER A 18 -18.30 30.90 9.39
N ALA A 19 -17.54 32.02 9.33
CA ALA A 19 -16.52 32.21 8.30
C ALA A 19 -15.18 31.52 8.57
N LEU A 20 -15.03 30.88 9.75
CA LEU A 20 -13.79 30.19 10.15
C LEU A 20 -13.70 28.72 9.72
N TRP A 21 -14.72 28.19 9.06
CA TRP A 21 -14.75 26.80 8.68
C TRP A 21 -14.39 26.62 7.21
N GLY A 22 -13.18 26.20 6.94
CA GLY A 22 -12.77 25.74 5.63
C GLY A 22 -11.56 26.40 5.01
N GLN A 23 -10.59 26.84 5.82
CA GLN A 23 -9.31 27.28 5.29
C GLN A 23 -8.53 26.09 4.72
N ASN A 24 -8.20 26.15 3.44
CA ASN A 24 -7.28 25.22 2.81
C ASN A 24 -5.84 25.68 3.10
N ILE A 25 -4.98 24.73 3.38
CA ILE A 25 -3.55 24.94 3.51
C ILE A 25 -2.83 24.21 2.41
N THR A 26 -1.77 24.81 1.90
CA THR A 26 -0.85 24.13 0.99
C THR A 26 0.26 23.50 1.81
N VAL A 27 0.29 22.20 1.81
CA VAL A 27 1.33 21.37 2.45
C VAL A 27 2.43 21.15 1.45
N LYS A 28 3.67 21.45 1.84
CA LYS A 28 4.88 21.06 1.12
C LYS A 28 5.64 20.09 2.00
N GLY A 29 6.15 19.02 1.42
CA GLY A 29 6.88 18.04 2.20
C GLY A 29 7.90 17.29 1.38
N ASN A 30 8.73 16.55 2.10
CA ASN A 30 9.72 15.64 1.55
C ASN A 30 9.52 14.26 2.17
N VAL A 31 9.67 13.21 1.37
CA VAL A 31 9.55 11.81 1.80
C VAL A 31 10.87 11.11 1.58
N THR A 32 11.43 10.54 2.64
CA THR A 32 12.71 9.83 2.63
C THR A 32 12.58 8.44 3.24
N SER A 33 13.47 7.54 2.85
CA SER A 33 13.61 6.21 3.44
C SER A 33 14.39 6.30 4.76
N LYS A 34 13.95 5.51 5.75
CA LYS A 34 14.64 5.40 7.04
C LYS A 34 15.99 4.67 6.94
N THR A 35 16.08 3.74 6.02
CA THR A 35 17.23 2.81 5.90
C THR A 35 18.46 3.51 5.32
N ASP A 36 18.27 4.30 4.28
CA ASP A 36 19.38 4.92 3.53
C ASP A 36 19.28 6.46 3.45
N GLY A 37 18.18 7.03 3.95
CA GLY A 37 17.94 8.47 3.91
C GLY A 37 17.67 9.01 2.50
N GLN A 38 17.53 8.15 1.50
CA GLN A 38 17.29 8.54 0.12
C GLN A 38 15.86 9.04 -0.09
N PRO A 39 15.65 10.00 -1.01
CA PRO A 39 14.31 10.44 -1.37
C PRO A 39 13.51 9.31 -2.01
N ILE A 40 12.25 9.15 -1.59
CA ILE A 40 11.34 8.17 -2.17
C ILE A 40 10.57 8.83 -3.31
N ILE A 41 10.86 8.39 -4.53
CA ILE A 41 10.26 8.89 -5.78
C ILE A 41 8.94 8.15 -6.02
N GLY A 42 7.87 8.86 -6.36
CA GLY A 42 6.58 8.27 -6.71
C GLY A 42 5.78 7.75 -5.50
N ALA A 43 6.14 8.15 -4.28
CA ALA A 43 5.30 7.85 -3.11
C ALA A 43 3.96 8.56 -3.24
N SER A 44 2.89 7.85 -2.94
CA SER A 44 1.53 8.37 -2.95
C SER A 44 1.26 9.14 -1.66
N VAL A 45 0.77 10.37 -1.78
CA VAL A 45 0.36 11.24 -0.68
C VAL A 45 -1.11 11.57 -0.87
N VAL A 46 -1.98 11.09 0.00
CA VAL A 46 -3.44 11.22 -0.13
C VAL A 46 -4.03 11.80 1.14
N GLU A 47 -5.01 12.68 1.00
CA GLU A 47 -5.78 13.19 2.13
C GLU A 47 -6.71 12.08 2.64
N THR A 48 -6.63 11.73 3.93
CA THR A 48 -7.41 10.62 4.53
C THR A 48 -8.92 10.88 4.47
N THR A 49 -9.34 12.13 4.56
CA THR A 49 -10.76 12.52 4.50
C THR A 49 -11.32 12.59 3.07
N SER A 50 -10.46 12.65 2.06
CA SER A 50 -10.84 12.74 0.65
C SER A 50 -9.83 11.98 -0.21
N THR A 51 -10.11 10.71 -0.45
CA THR A 51 -9.22 9.82 -1.22
C THR A 51 -9.01 10.24 -2.68
N THR A 52 -9.81 11.19 -3.17
CA THR A 52 -9.66 11.79 -4.50
C THR A 52 -8.66 12.94 -4.52
N ASN A 53 -8.29 13.48 -3.34
CA ASN A 53 -7.33 14.56 -3.22
C ASN A 53 -5.96 13.98 -2.84
N GLY A 54 -5.06 13.88 -3.80
CA GLY A 54 -3.75 13.31 -3.61
C GLY A 54 -2.74 13.77 -4.65
N THR A 55 -1.47 13.49 -4.38
CA THR A 55 -0.33 13.74 -5.26
C THR A 55 0.70 12.63 -5.10
N ILE A 56 1.75 12.68 -5.91
CA ILE A 56 2.92 11.80 -5.82
C ILE A 56 4.18 12.62 -5.61
N THR A 57 5.20 12.03 -5.00
CA THR A 57 6.51 12.67 -4.82
C THR A 57 7.31 12.72 -6.10
N ASP A 58 8.09 13.78 -6.27
CA ASP A 58 8.99 13.99 -7.39
C ASP A 58 10.33 13.23 -7.23
N LEU A 59 11.30 13.52 -8.13
CA LEU A 59 12.62 12.89 -8.14
C LEU A 59 13.46 13.15 -6.87
N ASP A 60 13.19 14.25 -6.19
CA ASP A 60 13.85 14.65 -4.93
C ASP A 60 13.01 14.24 -3.70
N GLY A 61 11.93 13.48 -3.91
CA GLY A 61 11.01 13.05 -2.86
C GLY A 61 10.08 14.17 -2.36
N ASN A 62 10.02 15.32 -3.04
CA ASN A 62 9.17 16.44 -2.62
C ASN A 62 7.75 16.27 -3.14
N PHE A 63 6.81 16.80 -2.38
CA PHE A 63 5.41 16.89 -2.80
C PHE A 63 4.79 18.23 -2.40
N THR A 64 3.74 18.60 -3.09
CA THR A 64 2.88 19.74 -2.75
C THR A 64 1.45 19.34 -2.90
N LEU A 65 0.65 19.52 -1.85
CA LEU A 65 -0.78 19.16 -1.82
C LEU A 65 -1.56 20.21 -1.05
N THR A 66 -2.68 20.68 -1.62
CA THR A 66 -3.61 21.58 -0.94
C THR A 66 -4.72 20.77 -0.28
N VAL A 67 -4.85 20.89 1.03
CA VAL A 67 -5.81 20.15 1.85
C VAL A 67 -6.52 21.06 2.84
N LYS A 68 -7.59 20.58 3.46
CA LYS A 68 -8.25 21.32 4.54
C LYS A 68 -7.36 21.39 5.76
N GLN A 69 -7.38 22.52 6.44
CA GLN A 69 -6.66 22.68 7.71
C GLN A 69 -7.13 21.63 8.73
N GLY A 70 -6.19 20.92 9.35
CA GLY A 70 -6.48 19.86 10.30
C GLY A 70 -6.74 18.47 9.69
N SER A 71 -6.63 18.32 8.36
CA SER A 71 -6.69 17.01 7.71
C SER A 71 -5.47 16.16 8.04
N GLU A 72 -5.62 14.84 7.89
CA GLU A 72 -4.52 13.88 7.92
C GLU A 72 -4.13 13.48 6.50
N LEU A 73 -2.84 13.29 6.29
CA LEU A 73 -2.27 12.74 5.06
C LEU A 73 -1.82 11.29 5.30
N MET A 74 -2.14 10.44 4.38
CA MET A 74 -1.60 9.09 4.31
C MET A 74 -0.56 9.03 3.20
N ILE A 75 0.66 8.65 3.57
CA ILE A 75 1.78 8.48 2.65
C ILE A 75 2.07 6.99 2.53
N SER A 76 2.14 6.50 1.31
CA SER A 76 2.39 5.09 1.03
C SER A 76 3.29 4.91 -0.19
N TYR A 77 4.12 3.87 -0.13
CA TYR A 77 4.96 3.44 -1.24
C TYR A 77 5.15 1.93 -1.19
N VAL A 78 5.33 1.30 -2.35
CA VAL A 78 5.50 -0.16 -2.46
C VAL A 78 6.78 -0.58 -1.72
N GLY A 79 6.67 -1.57 -0.82
CA GLY A 79 7.78 -2.04 0.00
C GLY A 79 8.05 -1.22 1.27
N PHE A 80 7.17 -0.26 1.59
CA PHE A 80 7.28 0.57 2.79
C PHE A 80 5.98 0.56 3.60
N LYS A 81 6.12 0.71 4.91
CA LYS A 81 4.98 0.88 5.82
C LYS A 81 4.33 2.24 5.58
N SER A 82 3.01 2.26 5.43
CA SER A 82 2.26 3.51 5.26
C SER A 82 2.35 4.38 6.52
N ALA A 83 2.63 5.66 6.34
CA ALA A 83 2.67 6.64 7.41
C ALA A 83 1.44 7.56 7.37
N ARG A 84 0.89 7.91 8.55
CA ARG A 84 -0.17 8.90 8.70
C ARG A 84 0.37 10.10 9.46
N VAL A 85 0.19 11.28 8.91
CA VAL A 85 0.68 12.53 9.49
C VAL A 85 -0.35 13.64 9.37
N GLY A 86 -0.45 14.49 10.40
CA GLY A 86 -1.32 15.65 10.34
C GLY A 86 -0.80 16.69 9.33
N ALA A 87 -1.71 17.28 8.57
CA ALA A 87 -1.36 18.29 7.57
C ALA A 87 -0.77 19.56 8.22
N LYS A 88 0.45 19.89 7.86
CA LYS A 88 1.20 21.09 8.25
C LYS A 88 1.81 21.72 7.01
N ALA A 89 2.08 23.02 7.06
CA ALA A 89 2.65 23.75 5.93
C ALA A 89 3.97 23.15 5.41
N LEU A 90 4.79 22.60 6.33
CA LEU A 90 6.03 21.88 6.01
C LEU A 90 6.01 20.51 6.71
N LEU A 91 6.30 19.46 5.95
CA LEU A 91 6.35 18.08 6.43
C LEU A 91 7.60 17.37 5.93
N ASN A 92 8.32 16.73 6.86
CA ASN A 92 9.34 15.74 6.53
C ASN A 92 8.84 14.38 7.00
N VAL A 93 8.67 13.45 6.08
CA VAL A 93 8.13 12.13 6.35
C VAL A 93 9.22 11.10 6.08
N ILE A 94 9.43 10.22 7.05
CA ILE A 94 10.39 9.12 6.95
C ILE A 94 9.58 7.83 6.91
N LEU A 95 9.71 7.06 5.82
CA LEU A 95 9.06 5.77 5.69
C LEU A 95 10.02 4.64 6.08
N GLU A 96 9.50 3.65 6.79
CA GLU A 96 10.22 2.41 7.13
C GLU A 96 9.92 1.35 6.08
N GLU A 97 10.93 0.58 5.71
CA GLU A 97 10.74 -0.58 4.85
C GLU A 97 9.85 -1.63 5.51
N ASP A 98 8.94 -2.19 4.73
CA ASP A 98 8.06 -3.28 5.17
C ASP A 98 8.68 -4.63 4.82
N SER A 99 9.52 -5.12 5.72
CA SER A 99 10.18 -6.42 5.56
C SER A 99 9.21 -7.60 5.61
N GLU A 100 8.02 -7.42 6.20
CA GLU A 100 7.02 -8.50 6.25
C GLU A 100 6.42 -8.79 4.86
N MET A 101 6.31 -7.79 3.98
CA MET A 101 5.85 -7.99 2.61
C MET A 101 6.84 -8.84 1.78
N LEU A 102 8.13 -8.76 2.06
CA LEU A 102 9.14 -9.54 1.35
C LEU A 102 9.13 -11.01 1.81
N ASP A 103 8.89 -11.27 3.08
CA ASP A 103 8.78 -12.62 3.63
C ASP A 103 7.50 -13.34 3.16
N GLU A 104 6.39 -12.63 3.03
CA GLU A 104 5.13 -13.21 2.56
C GLU A 104 5.19 -13.58 1.06
N VAL A 105 5.86 -12.80 0.23
CA VAL A 105 6.06 -13.12 -1.20
C VAL A 105 6.98 -14.32 -1.38
N VAL A 106 8.01 -14.48 -0.55
CA VAL A 106 8.93 -15.63 -0.60
C VAL A 106 8.22 -16.92 -0.14
N VAL A 107 7.37 -16.85 0.89
CA VAL A 107 6.63 -18.01 1.41
C VAL A 107 5.55 -18.46 0.44
N THR A 108 4.82 -17.55 -0.21
CA THR A 108 3.81 -17.92 -1.21
C THR A 108 4.42 -18.48 -2.49
N GLY A 109 5.61 -18.07 -2.88
CA GLY A 109 6.32 -18.64 -4.04
C GLY A 109 6.80 -20.07 -3.83
N TYR A 110 7.03 -20.50 -2.59
CA TYR A 110 7.56 -21.83 -2.26
C TYR A 110 6.49 -22.85 -1.90
N SER A 111 5.26 -22.41 -1.55
CA SER A 111 4.22 -23.32 -1.06
C SER A 111 3.23 -23.78 -2.13
N THR A 112 3.32 -23.35 -3.37
CA THR A 112 2.33 -23.63 -4.40
C THR A 112 2.65 -24.79 -5.33
N GLN A 113 3.64 -25.58 -5.00
CA GLN A 113 3.86 -26.84 -5.69
C GLN A 113 3.82 -28.04 -4.74
N LYS A 114 2.86 -28.09 -3.83
CA LYS A 114 2.41 -29.38 -3.35
C LYS A 114 1.72 -30.07 -4.52
N LYS A 115 2.36 -31.10 -5.03
CA LYS A 115 1.86 -32.15 -5.93
C LYS A 115 0.54 -32.80 -5.47
N ALA A 116 -0.37 -32.08 -4.88
CA ALA A 116 -1.61 -32.63 -4.35
C ALA A 116 -2.81 -32.50 -5.28
N ASP A 117 -2.69 -31.72 -6.36
CA ASP A 117 -3.79 -31.56 -7.31
C ASP A 117 -3.53 -32.16 -8.68
N LEU A 118 -2.56 -33.08 -8.79
CA LEU A 118 -2.51 -34.01 -9.90
C LEU A 118 -3.29 -35.28 -9.53
N THR A 119 -4.57 -35.11 -9.27
CA THR A 119 -5.55 -36.19 -9.36
C THR A 119 -5.88 -36.43 -10.85
N GLY A 120 -4.87 -36.56 -11.64
CA GLY A 120 -4.96 -37.17 -12.94
C GLY A 120 -4.09 -38.39 -12.90
N SER A 121 -4.66 -39.56 -13.03
CA SER A 121 -4.02 -40.85 -13.13
C SER A 121 -2.67 -40.82 -13.84
N VAL A 122 -1.61 -40.57 -13.12
CA VAL A 122 -0.28 -40.96 -13.50
C VAL A 122 -0.02 -42.25 -12.71
N ALA A 123 -0.27 -43.35 -13.34
CA ALA A 123 0.26 -44.63 -12.85
C ALA A 123 1.78 -44.43 -12.71
N VAL A 124 2.23 -44.32 -11.46
CA VAL A 124 3.64 -44.44 -11.15
C VAL A 124 3.99 -45.87 -11.43
N VAL A 125 4.46 -46.15 -12.64
CA VAL A 125 5.10 -47.41 -12.96
C VAL A 125 6.38 -47.43 -12.12
N SER A 126 6.27 -48.11 -10.99
CA SER A 126 7.40 -48.35 -10.10
C SER A 126 8.46 -49.08 -10.92
N THR A 127 9.60 -48.44 -11.10
CA THR A 127 10.80 -49.02 -11.72
C THR A 127 11.33 -50.26 -10.99
N LYS A 128 10.67 -50.65 -9.91
CA LYS A 128 10.97 -51.86 -9.15
C LYS A 128 10.47 -53.13 -9.84
N THR A 129 9.47 -52.99 -10.73
CA THR A 129 8.90 -54.16 -11.45
C THR A 129 9.71 -54.53 -12.69
N LEU A 130 10.58 -53.65 -13.17
CA LEU A 130 11.45 -53.90 -14.32
C LEU A 130 12.76 -54.61 -13.98
N LYS A 131 13.07 -54.79 -12.67
CA LYS A 131 14.29 -55.48 -12.22
C LYS A 131 14.11 -56.96 -11.91
N THR A 132 12.87 -57.44 -11.92
CA THR A 132 12.60 -58.89 -11.60
C THR A 132 12.40 -59.74 -12.83
N THR A 133 12.40 -59.16 -14.02
CA THR A 133 12.42 -59.95 -15.25
C THR A 133 13.82 -59.88 -15.88
N SER A 134 14.75 -60.42 -15.13
CA SER A 134 16.15 -60.59 -15.56
C SER A 134 16.28 -61.94 -16.31
N ASP A 135 15.40 -62.24 -17.16
CA ASP A 135 15.58 -63.29 -18.14
C ASP A 135 14.46 -63.26 -19.13
N ALA A 136 14.67 -62.61 -20.18
CA ALA A 136 14.05 -62.87 -21.45
C ALA A 136 14.17 -61.65 -22.37
N ASP A 137 14.70 -61.91 -23.47
CA ASP A 137 14.67 -61.21 -24.70
C ASP A 137 13.54 -60.16 -24.80
N PRO A 138 13.86 -58.85 -24.89
CA PRO A 138 12.85 -57.81 -24.99
C PRO A 138 11.91 -57.93 -26.20
N MET A 139 12.28 -58.77 -27.17
CA MET A 139 11.47 -59.05 -28.34
C MET A 139 10.28 -60.01 -28.06
N ARG A 140 10.32 -60.77 -26.94
CA ARG A 140 9.23 -61.71 -26.58
C ARG A 140 8.10 -61.04 -25.80
N ALA A 141 8.36 -59.91 -25.19
CA ALA A 141 7.32 -59.19 -24.44
C ALA A 141 6.35 -58.40 -25.34
N LEU A 142 6.63 -58.32 -26.63
CA LEU A 142 5.82 -57.59 -27.61
C LEU A 142 4.96 -58.50 -28.46
N GLN A 143 4.96 -59.83 -28.23
CA GLN A 143 4.16 -60.79 -28.94
C GLN A 143 3.10 -61.50 -28.09
N GLY A 144 2.69 -60.87 -27.04
CA GLY A 144 1.61 -61.39 -26.22
C GLY A 144 0.38 -60.51 -26.26
#